data_84952140a7ca288b826510a014575f1a
#
_entry.id   84952140a7ca288b826510a014575f1a
#
_cell.length_a   1.000
_cell.length_b   1.000
_cell.length_c   1.000
_cell.angle_alpha   90.00
_cell.angle_beta   90.00
_cell.angle_gamma   90.00
#
_symmetry.space_group_name_H-M   'P 1'
#
loop_
_entity.id
_entity.type
_entity.pdbx_description
1 polymer ?
#
loop_
_entity_poly.entity_id
_entity_poly.type
_entity_poly.pdbx_seq_one_letter_code
_entity_poly.pdbx_strand_id
1 'polypeptide(L)'
;MVLKSSRNVLAVFLLLAISAVLLGGCHRKPTYYATYDIAEGKWYADSAILFSVPAPDTLTEYDIHFNLRHDDSYPNVNLYLFIEVTTPSGSNLRDTLNYQLATPQGEWYGRGFAGIWEVRMPYRLKMRFAQEGVYAFRLVQGMRHDPLLGIRTVGMEVGQSELPAK
;
A
#
# COMPACT_ATOMS: atom_id res chain seq x y z
N MET A 1 17.57 -7.25 56.13
CA MET A 1 16.59 -6.34 55.50
C MET A 1 17.05 -5.75 54.15
N VAL A 2 18.24 -6.06 53.65
CA VAL A 2 18.86 -5.47 52.41
C VAL A 2 18.52 -6.22 51.13
N LEU A 3 18.24 -7.51 51.17
CA LEU A 3 17.99 -8.36 49.98
C LEU A 3 16.63 -8.11 49.25
N LYS A 4 15.66 -7.51 49.93
CA LYS A 4 14.32 -7.24 49.33
C LYS A 4 14.35 -5.97 48.46
N SER A 5 15.24 -5.03 48.74
CA SER A 5 15.41 -3.77 47.98
C SER A 5 16.05 -4.04 46.60
N SER A 6 17.05 -4.91 46.52
CA SER A 6 17.77 -5.22 45.28
C SER A 6 16.86 -5.88 44.21
N ARG A 7 15.95 -6.77 44.65
CA ARG A 7 14.98 -7.44 43.73
C ARG A 7 13.99 -6.47 43.12
N ASN A 8 13.54 -5.47 43.89
CA ASN A 8 12.60 -4.47 43.39
C ASN A 8 13.29 -3.50 42.41
N VAL A 9 14.54 -3.13 42.66
CA VAL A 9 15.34 -2.31 41.77
C VAL A 9 15.58 -3.02 40.43
N LEU A 10 15.91 -4.30 40.45
CA LEU A 10 16.10 -5.12 39.25
C LEU A 10 14.80 -5.23 38.42
N ALA A 11 13.65 -5.42 39.08
CA ALA A 11 12.35 -5.49 38.44
C ALA A 11 11.96 -4.17 37.77
N VAL A 12 12.26 -3.02 38.39
CA VAL A 12 12.02 -1.69 37.80
C VAL A 12 12.90 -1.46 36.58
N PHE A 13 14.20 -1.84 36.63
CA PHE A 13 15.08 -1.75 35.46
C PHE A 13 14.62 -2.65 34.31
N LEU A 14 14.14 -3.85 34.61
CA LEU A 14 13.60 -4.77 33.58
C LEU A 14 12.32 -4.21 32.92
N LEU A 15 11.42 -3.63 33.71
CA LEU A 15 10.22 -2.97 33.23
C LEU A 15 10.53 -1.74 32.36
N LEU A 16 11.52 -0.92 32.76
CA LEU A 16 11.99 0.21 31.97
C LEU A 16 12.66 -0.22 30.66
N ALA A 17 13.43 -1.29 30.65
CA ALA A 17 14.04 -1.86 29.45
C ALA A 17 13.00 -2.40 28.48
N ILE A 18 11.99 -3.11 28.97
CA ILE A 18 10.84 -3.61 28.16
C ILE A 18 10.03 -2.45 27.59
N SER A 19 9.78 -1.40 28.38
CA SER A 19 9.10 -0.18 27.94
C SER A 19 9.86 0.54 26.82
N ALA A 20 11.19 0.62 26.90
CA ALA A 20 12.03 1.24 25.88
C ALA A 20 12.01 0.49 24.55
N VAL A 21 11.94 -0.86 24.59
CA VAL A 21 11.83 -1.71 23.39
C VAL A 21 10.47 -1.56 22.71
N LEU A 22 9.39 -1.36 23.47
CA LEU A 22 8.03 -1.19 22.92
C LEU A 22 7.82 0.18 22.26
N LEU A 23 8.63 1.18 22.57
CA LEU A 23 8.56 2.52 21.98
C LEU A 23 9.37 2.66 20.67
N GLY A 24 10.17 1.64 20.30
CA GLY A 24 11.07 1.68 19.14
C GLY A 24 10.44 1.41 17.78
N GLY A 25 9.14 1.22 17.68
CA GLY A 25 8.43 0.95 16.43
C GLY A 25 8.17 2.20 15.58
N CYS A 26 9.20 2.96 15.19
CA CYS A 26 9.05 4.02 14.20
C CYS A 26 8.77 3.43 12.81
N HIS A 27 7.52 3.15 12.49
CA HIS A 27 7.09 3.01 11.10
C HIS A 27 7.23 4.37 10.42
N ARG A 28 8.12 4.43 9.42
CA ARG A 28 8.30 5.63 8.62
C ARG A 28 6.98 5.92 7.90
N LYS A 29 6.41 7.11 8.10
CA LYS A 29 5.18 7.50 7.43
C LYS A 29 5.44 7.58 5.92
N PRO A 30 4.53 7.08 5.08
CA PRO A 30 4.66 7.26 3.64
C PRO A 30 4.65 8.74 3.28
N THR A 31 5.34 9.11 2.21
CA THR A 31 5.36 10.48 1.67
C THR A 31 3.99 10.86 1.12
N TYR A 32 3.27 9.88 0.59
CA TYR A 32 1.92 10.01 0.08
C TYR A 32 1.11 8.75 0.39
N TYR A 33 -0.12 8.94 0.83
CA TYR A 33 -1.09 7.87 1.03
C TYR A 33 -2.49 8.40 0.76
N ALA A 34 -3.22 7.73 -0.12
CA ALA A 34 -4.62 8.03 -0.36
C ALA A 34 -5.39 6.75 -0.67
N THR A 35 -6.66 6.71 -0.30
CA THR A 35 -7.59 5.60 -0.57
C THR A 35 -8.91 6.13 -1.07
N TYR A 36 -9.57 5.34 -1.92
CA TYR A 36 -10.92 5.59 -2.42
C TYR A 36 -11.79 4.37 -2.14
N ASP A 37 -12.91 4.62 -1.49
CA ASP A 37 -13.94 3.59 -1.26
C ASP A 37 -14.75 3.40 -2.54
N ILE A 38 -14.98 2.14 -2.89
CA ILE A 38 -15.80 1.76 -4.03
C ILE A 38 -17.23 1.53 -3.56
N ALA A 39 -18.13 2.38 -4.02
CA ALA A 39 -19.54 2.34 -3.64
C ALA A 39 -20.14 0.95 -3.91
N GLU A 40 -20.80 0.39 -2.91
CA GLU A 40 -21.44 -0.94 -2.96
C GLU A 40 -20.49 -2.09 -3.39
N GLY A 41 -19.18 -1.87 -3.40
CA GLY A 41 -18.21 -2.85 -3.90
C GLY A 41 -18.30 -3.09 -5.41
N LYS A 42 -18.78 -2.11 -6.18
CA LYS A 42 -18.98 -2.20 -7.64
C LYS A 42 -18.05 -1.20 -8.35
N TRP A 43 -16.95 -1.67 -8.88
CA TRP A 43 -16.03 -0.82 -9.63
C TRP A 43 -16.30 -0.89 -11.12
N TYR A 44 -16.84 0.19 -11.70
CA TYR A 44 -17.14 0.30 -13.13
C TYR A 44 -15.88 0.62 -13.94
N ALA A 45 -15.79 0.10 -15.16
CA ALA A 45 -14.65 0.30 -16.05
C ALA A 45 -14.49 1.76 -16.50
N ASP A 46 -15.57 2.55 -16.53
CA ASP A 46 -15.55 3.98 -16.82
C ASP A 46 -15.24 4.85 -15.59
N SER A 47 -15.27 4.27 -14.38
CA SER A 47 -15.01 4.97 -13.12
C SER A 47 -13.54 4.93 -12.76
N ALA A 48 -12.76 5.84 -13.36
CA ALA A 48 -11.34 5.95 -13.06
C ALA A 48 -11.08 6.52 -11.67
N ILE A 49 -10.10 5.96 -10.96
CA ILE A 49 -9.60 6.49 -9.70
C ILE A 49 -8.37 7.35 -9.98
N LEU A 50 -8.35 8.55 -9.40
CA LEU A 50 -7.30 9.55 -9.64
C LEU A 50 -6.51 9.80 -8.35
N PHE A 51 -5.18 9.70 -8.45
CA PHE A 51 -4.27 10.07 -7.37
C PHE A 51 -3.35 11.19 -7.84
N SER A 52 -3.20 12.24 -7.01
CA SER A 52 -2.29 13.35 -7.26
C SER A 52 -1.10 13.25 -6.32
N VAL A 53 0.01 12.76 -6.82
CA VAL A 53 1.21 12.41 -6.05
C VAL A 53 2.24 13.51 -6.15
N PRO A 54 2.59 14.20 -5.05
CA PRO A 54 3.68 15.15 -5.04
C PRO A 54 5.02 14.42 -5.10
N ALA A 55 5.89 14.83 -6.02
CA ALA A 55 7.30 14.44 -6.10
C ALA A 55 8.14 15.58 -5.54
N PRO A 56 8.67 15.47 -4.32
CA PRO A 56 9.34 16.58 -3.65
C PRO A 56 10.78 16.79 -4.15
N ASP A 57 11.39 15.76 -4.73
CA ASP A 57 12.75 15.78 -5.26
C ASP A 57 12.97 14.70 -6.32
N THR A 58 14.11 14.77 -7.03
CA THR A 58 14.52 13.83 -8.08
C THR A 58 15.66 12.91 -7.66
N LEU A 59 16.15 13.01 -6.43
CA LEU A 59 17.33 12.29 -5.94
C LEU A 59 16.97 11.09 -5.07
N THR A 60 15.89 11.19 -4.32
CA THR A 60 15.42 10.15 -3.41
C THR A 60 14.79 9.00 -4.19
N GLU A 61 15.08 7.77 -3.75
CA GLU A 61 14.41 6.57 -4.27
C GLU A 61 13.10 6.35 -3.53
N TYR A 62 12.05 6.06 -4.30
CA TYR A 62 10.70 5.81 -3.80
C TYR A 62 10.19 4.45 -4.23
N ASP A 63 9.39 3.84 -3.37
CA ASP A 63 8.57 2.67 -3.66
C ASP A 63 7.12 3.11 -3.81
N ILE A 64 6.50 2.71 -4.89
CA ILE A 64 5.09 2.97 -5.18
C ILE A 64 4.34 1.64 -5.12
N HIS A 65 3.27 1.62 -4.31
CA HIS A 65 2.39 0.47 -4.19
C HIS A 65 0.94 0.90 -4.38
N PHE A 66 0.15 -0.02 -4.93
CA PHE A 66 -1.31 0.05 -4.83
C PHE A 66 -1.76 -0.84 -3.68
N ASN A 67 -2.77 -0.39 -2.94
CA ASN A 67 -3.40 -1.13 -1.88
C ASN A 67 -4.83 -1.46 -2.30
N LEU A 68 -5.20 -2.71 -2.22
CA LEU A 68 -6.51 -3.21 -2.59
C LEU A 68 -7.17 -3.85 -1.38
N ARG A 69 -8.43 -3.50 -1.12
CA ARG A 69 -9.30 -4.29 -0.25
C ARG A 69 -10.42 -4.87 -1.08
N HIS A 70 -10.59 -6.17 -0.98
CA HIS A 70 -11.69 -6.89 -1.61
C HIS A 70 -12.36 -7.83 -0.61
N ASP A 71 -13.55 -8.30 -0.93
CA ASP A 71 -14.24 -9.32 -0.15
C ASP A 71 -14.39 -10.63 -0.96
N ASP A 72 -15.05 -11.61 -0.33
CA ASP A 72 -15.24 -12.94 -0.90
C ASP A 72 -16.18 -12.96 -2.12
N SER A 73 -16.85 -11.84 -2.45
CA SER A 73 -17.65 -11.71 -3.68
C SER A 73 -16.81 -11.36 -4.91
N TYR A 74 -15.51 -11.08 -4.75
CA TYR A 74 -14.60 -10.87 -5.87
C TYR A 74 -14.44 -12.18 -6.69
N PRO A 75 -14.76 -12.17 -8.00
CA PRO A 75 -14.95 -13.42 -8.73
C PRO A 75 -13.67 -13.99 -9.36
N ASN A 76 -12.51 -13.34 -9.23
CA ASN A 76 -11.30 -13.71 -9.97
C ASN A 76 -10.10 -13.92 -9.05
N VAL A 77 -9.14 -14.75 -9.48
CA VAL A 77 -7.88 -14.95 -8.75
C VAL A 77 -6.82 -13.88 -9.07
N ASN A 78 -7.08 -13.00 -10.03
CA ASN A 78 -6.18 -11.94 -10.46
C ASN A 78 -6.93 -10.64 -10.74
N LEU A 79 -6.18 -9.53 -10.82
CA LEU A 79 -6.72 -8.21 -11.16
C LEU A 79 -5.85 -7.56 -12.24
N TYR A 80 -6.47 -7.22 -13.38
CA TYR A 80 -5.87 -6.34 -14.38
C TYR A 80 -6.17 -4.88 -14.05
N LEU A 81 -5.12 -4.06 -14.05
CA LEU A 81 -5.22 -2.60 -13.90
C LEU A 81 -4.59 -1.93 -15.11
N PHE A 82 -5.29 -0.96 -15.67
CA PHE A 82 -4.73 0.02 -16.61
C PHE A 82 -4.35 1.27 -15.82
N ILE A 83 -3.10 1.69 -15.98
CA ILE A 83 -2.53 2.83 -15.28
C ILE A 83 -2.06 3.83 -16.32
N GLU A 84 -2.50 5.07 -16.16
CA GLU A 84 -2.01 6.21 -16.93
C GLU A 84 -1.38 7.20 -15.97
N VAL A 85 -0.11 7.56 -16.22
CA VAL A 85 0.65 8.50 -15.41
C VAL A 85 0.94 9.74 -16.24
N THR A 86 0.44 10.88 -15.79
CA THR A 86 0.77 12.18 -16.37
C THR A 86 1.83 12.86 -15.51
N THR A 87 2.95 13.21 -16.12
CA THR A 87 4.06 13.90 -15.45
C THR A 87 3.75 15.40 -15.29
N PRO A 88 4.49 16.15 -14.43
CA PRO A 88 4.33 17.60 -14.30
C PRO A 88 4.53 18.36 -15.62
N SER A 89 5.33 17.82 -16.55
CA SER A 89 5.52 18.40 -17.90
C SER A 89 4.43 18.03 -18.92
N GLY A 90 3.43 17.23 -18.51
CA GLY A 90 2.34 16.79 -19.38
C GLY A 90 2.62 15.53 -20.21
N SER A 91 3.78 14.88 -20.03
CA SER A 91 4.05 13.59 -20.69
C SER A 91 3.20 12.48 -20.08
N ASN A 92 2.71 11.57 -20.92
CA ASN A 92 1.86 10.45 -20.50
C ASN A 92 2.61 9.12 -20.65
N LEU A 93 2.53 8.29 -19.61
CA LEU A 93 2.98 6.90 -19.59
C LEU A 93 1.76 6.01 -19.35
N ARG A 94 1.73 4.86 -20.00
CA ARG A 94 0.65 3.87 -19.83
C ARG A 94 1.23 2.52 -19.52
N ASP A 95 0.69 1.88 -18.48
CA ASP A 95 1.05 0.54 -18.05
C ASP A 95 -0.20 -0.34 -17.94
N THR A 96 -0.02 -1.62 -18.20
CA THR A 96 -1.02 -2.66 -17.90
C THR A 96 -0.40 -3.64 -16.94
N LEU A 97 -1.02 -3.81 -15.79
CA LEU A 97 -0.55 -4.72 -14.75
C LEU A 97 -1.54 -5.86 -14.54
N ASN A 98 -1.02 -7.02 -14.22
CA ASN A 98 -1.78 -8.20 -13.83
C ASN A 98 -1.27 -8.68 -12.46
N TYR A 99 -2.06 -8.46 -11.43
CA TYR A 99 -1.74 -8.89 -10.07
C TYR A 99 -2.46 -10.19 -9.74
N GLN A 100 -1.72 -11.15 -9.22
CA GLN A 100 -2.32 -12.34 -8.62
C GLN A 100 -2.82 -11.98 -7.22
N LEU A 101 -4.10 -12.22 -6.95
CA LEU A 101 -4.74 -11.95 -5.66
C LEU A 101 -5.01 -13.23 -4.86
N ALA A 102 -4.96 -14.39 -5.54
CA ALA A 102 -5.12 -15.69 -4.90
C ALA A 102 -4.19 -16.75 -5.52
N THR A 103 -3.98 -17.83 -4.77
CA THR A 103 -3.34 -19.04 -5.30
C THR A 103 -4.20 -19.72 -6.37
N PRO A 104 -3.65 -20.63 -7.18
CA PRO A 104 -4.47 -21.46 -8.10
C PRO A 104 -5.54 -22.29 -7.38
N GLN A 105 -5.38 -22.56 -6.09
CA GLN A 105 -6.34 -23.28 -5.24
C GLN A 105 -7.44 -22.38 -4.68
N GLY A 106 -7.37 -21.04 -4.94
CA GLY A 106 -8.35 -20.06 -4.50
C GLY A 106 -8.10 -19.48 -3.10
N GLU A 107 -6.92 -19.68 -2.52
CA GLU A 107 -6.54 -19.05 -1.26
C GLU A 107 -6.08 -17.61 -1.50
N TRP A 108 -6.73 -16.65 -0.84
CA TRP A 108 -6.41 -15.24 -1.02
C TRP A 108 -5.03 -14.87 -0.47
N TYR A 109 -4.30 -14.07 -1.22
CA TYR A 109 -3.08 -13.42 -0.73
C TYR A 109 -3.40 -12.23 0.17
N GLY A 110 -2.39 -11.79 0.95
CA GLY A 110 -2.51 -10.63 1.82
C GLY A 110 -3.02 -10.94 3.21
N ARG A 111 -3.59 -9.94 3.86
CA ARG A 111 -4.11 -10.05 5.24
C ARG A 111 -5.61 -10.04 5.19
N GLY A 112 -6.24 -11.10 5.76
CA GLY A 112 -7.69 -11.25 5.82
C GLY A 112 -8.23 -11.08 7.23
N PHE A 113 -9.34 -10.34 7.36
CA PHE A 113 -10.12 -10.25 8.58
C PHE A 113 -11.61 -10.06 8.24
N ALA A 114 -12.46 -10.89 8.85
CA ALA A 114 -13.92 -10.83 8.71
C ALA A 114 -14.44 -10.80 7.25
N GLY A 115 -13.81 -11.60 6.37
CA GLY A 115 -14.20 -11.68 4.95
C GLY A 115 -13.72 -10.51 4.08
N ILE A 116 -12.87 -9.64 4.63
CA ILE A 116 -12.17 -8.58 3.87
C ILE A 116 -10.69 -8.92 3.79
N TRP A 117 -10.12 -8.84 2.61
CA TRP A 117 -8.74 -9.13 2.31
C TRP A 117 -8.01 -7.86 1.86
N GLU A 118 -6.85 -7.59 2.42
CA GLU A 118 -6.01 -6.46 2.07
C GLU A 118 -4.74 -6.94 1.39
N VAL A 119 -4.50 -6.47 0.17
CA VAL A 119 -3.34 -6.83 -0.65
C VAL A 119 -2.55 -5.56 -0.98
N ARG A 120 -1.25 -5.57 -0.69
CA ARG A 120 -0.31 -4.52 -1.10
C ARG A 120 0.42 -4.97 -2.35
N MET A 121 0.23 -4.25 -3.44
CA MET A 121 0.68 -4.60 -4.78
C MET A 121 1.79 -3.64 -5.24
N PRO A 122 3.04 -4.10 -5.46
CA PRO A 122 4.11 -3.23 -5.90
C PRO A 122 3.88 -2.76 -7.34
N TYR A 123 4.05 -1.45 -7.58
CA TYR A 123 4.01 -0.88 -8.94
C TYR A 123 5.40 -0.51 -9.43
N ARG A 124 6.11 0.34 -8.72
CA ARG A 124 7.50 0.71 -9.01
C ARG A 124 8.30 0.66 -7.71
N LEU A 125 9.42 0.00 -7.72
CA LEU A 125 10.32 -0.08 -6.57
C LEU A 125 11.64 0.61 -6.91
N LYS A 126 12.21 1.33 -5.92
CA LYS A 126 13.49 2.04 -6.03
C LYS A 126 13.54 2.97 -7.25
N MET A 127 12.41 3.59 -7.57
CA MET A 127 12.34 4.55 -8.67
C MET A 127 12.65 5.97 -8.18
N ARG A 128 13.16 6.81 -9.07
CA ARG A 128 13.31 8.25 -8.85
C ARG A 128 12.35 8.98 -9.77
N PHE A 129 11.73 10.03 -9.25
CA PHE A 129 10.93 10.91 -10.09
C PHE A 129 11.85 11.69 -11.03
N ALA A 130 11.48 11.77 -12.31
CA ALA A 130 12.28 12.48 -13.31
C ALA A 130 12.21 14.02 -13.15
N GLN A 131 11.18 14.52 -12.48
CA GLN A 131 10.90 15.95 -12.27
C GLN A 131 10.24 16.13 -10.92
N GLU A 132 10.48 17.26 -10.28
CA GLU A 132 9.68 17.73 -9.15
C GLU A 132 8.30 18.19 -9.62
N GLY A 133 7.31 18.12 -8.75
CA GLY A 133 5.95 18.56 -9.05
C GLY A 133 4.90 17.48 -8.76
N VAL A 134 3.73 17.63 -9.37
CA VAL A 134 2.60 16.71 -9.13
C VAL A 134 2.45 15.76 -10.31
N TYR A 135 2.51 14.47 -10.02
CA TYR A 135 2.19 13.39 -10.95
C TYR A 135 0.73 12.98 -10.77
N ALA A 136 -0.03 12.93 -11.86
CA ALA A 136 -1.39 12.40 -11.82
C ALA A 136 -1.39 10.93 -12.26
N PHE A 137 -1.91 10.06 -11.39
CA PHE A 137 -2.12 8.65 -11.68
C PHE A 137 -3.60 8.39 -11.87
N ARG A 138 -3.95 7.82 -13.01
CA ARG A 138 -5.30 7.41 -13.35
C ARG A 138 -5.34 5.89 -13.42
N LEU A 139 -6.13 5.26 -12.54
CA LEU A 139 -6.32 3.81 -12.47
C LEU A 139 -7.71 3.45 -12.97
N VAL A 140 -7.76 2.40 -13.79
CA VAL A 140 -9.00 1.79 -14.29
C VAL A 140 -8.89 0.28 -14.15
N GLN A 141 -9.96 -0.39 -13.73
CA GLN A 141 -10.02 -1.84 -13.75
C GLN A 141 -10.03 -2.35 -15.21
N GLY A 142 -9.25 -3.39 -15.49
CA GLY A 142 -9.09 -3.99 -16.80
C GLY A 142 -9.71 -5.39 -16.92
N MET A 143 -10.65 -5.73 -16.03
CA MET A 143 -11.33 -7.01 -16.03
C MET A 143 -12.49 -7.02 -17.03
N ARG A 144 -12.94 -8.24 -17.43
CA ARG A 144 -14.08 -8.39 -18.36
C ARG A 144 -15.45 -8.13 -17.71
N HIS A 145 -15.50 -8.20 -16.38
CA HIS A 145 -16.72 -7.93 -15.63
C HIS A 145 -16.90 -6.42 -15.44
N ASP A 146 -18.08 -5.91 -15.77
CA ASP A 146 -18.46 -4.51 -15.58
C ASP A 146 -19.91 -4.40 -15.07
N PRO A 147 -20.11 -4.01 -13.78
CA PRO A 147 -19.10 -3.66 -12.80
C PRO A 147 -18.29 -4.85 -12.28
N LEU A 148 -17.05 -4.61 -11.90
CA LEU A 148 -16.23 -5.55 -11.16
C LEU A 148 -16.69 -5.57 -9.69
N LEU A 149 -17.17 -6.73 -9.24
CA LEU A 149 -17.74 -6.88 -7.89
C LEU A 149 -16.66 -7.18 -6.84
N GLY A 150 -16.97 -6.88 -5.58
CA GLY A 150 -16.16 -7.26 -4.43
C GLY A 150 -14.98 -6.36 -4.13
N ILE A 151 -14.74 -5.29 -4.89
CA ILE A 151 -13.69 -4.31 -4.59
C ILE A 151 -14.23 -3.28 -3.60
N ARG A 152 -13.65 -3.21 -2.40
CA ARG A 152 -14.10 -2.31 -1.34
C ARG A 152 -13.33 -0.99 -1.33
N THR A 153 -12.00 -1.07 -1.49
CA THR A 153 -11.15 0.13 -1.42
C THR A 153 -9.98 -0.05 -2.37
N VAL A 154 -9.61 1.01 -3.06
CA VAL A 154 -8.37 1.10 -3.85
C VAL A 154 -7.54 2.25 -3.31
N GLY A 155 -6.29 1.99 -2.98
CA GLY A 155 -5.36 2.96 -2.44
C GLY A 155 -4.06 3.03 -3.21
N MET A 156 -3.33 4.11 -2.96
CA MET A 156 -1.97 4.31 -3.44
C MET A 156 -1.09 4.82 -2.31
N GLU A 157 0.09 4.23 -2.22
CA GLU A 157 1.12 4.56 -1.24
C GLU A 157 2.43 4.85 -1.96
N VAL A 158 3.07 5.97 -1.61
CA VAL A 158 4.43 6.30 -2.04
C VAL A 158 5.27 6.56 -0.80
N GLY A 159 6.30 5.77 -0.62
CA GLY A 159 7.23 5.88 0.50
C GLY A 159 8.67 5.93 0.00
N GLN A 160 9.57 6.50 0.80
CA GLN A 160 11.00 6.39 0.51
C GLN A 160 11.40 4.93 0.58
N SER A 161 12.16 4.46 -0.41
CA SER A 161 12.68 3.08 -0.42
C SER A 161 13.57 2.83 0.79
N GLU A 162 13.39 1.71 1.43
CA GLU A 162 14.27 1.31 2.53
C GLU A 162 15.66 0.98 1.96
N LEU A 163 16.69 1.55 2.56
CA LEU A 163 18.05 1.10 2.29
C LEU A 163 18.13 -0.38 2.72
N PRO A 164 18.76 -1.26 1.93
CA PRO A 164 18.97 -2.62 2.36
C PRO A 164 19.70 -2.59 3.71
N ALA A 165 19.16 -3.30 4.69
CA ALA A 165 19.85 -3.48 5.97
C ALA A 165 21.26 -4.00 5.67
N LYS A 166 22.29 -3.27 6.18
CA LYS A 166 23.71 -3.65 6.07
C LYS A 166 23.96 -4.87 6.94
#